data_ecd32ed9e2325ca5603033bcafa8d637
#
_entry.id   ecd32ed9e2325ca5603033bcafa8d637
#
_cell.length_a   1.000
_cell.length_b   1.000
_cell.length_c   1.000
_cell.angle_alpha   90.00
_cell.angle_beta   90.00
_cell.angle_gamma   90.00
#
_symmetry.space_group_name_H-M   'P 1'
#
loop_
_entity.id
_entity.type
_entity.pdbx_description
1 polymer ?
#
loop_
_entity_poly.entity_id
_entity_poly.type
_entity_poly.pdbx_seq_one_letter_code
_entity_poly.pdbx_strand_id
1 'polypeptide(L)'
;MLASRSASTAQEKFAVLNCRRLPARLNMSETALLLGVHEHDIAPLIAAKLLLPLGKPAPNAPKYFASVDIRARAEDRRWLSEATKVITKHWVSKNKQKNSRFSDDPVIDG
;
A
#
# COMPACT_ATOMS: atom_id res chain seq x y z
N MET A 1 -17.78 2.04 -25.12
CA MET A 1 -17.58 2.17 -24.78
C MET A 1 -17.80 2.63 -23.93
N LEU A 2 -18.05 2.70 -23.62
CA LEU A 2 -18.30 3.04 -22.92
C LEU A 2 -18.73 2.67 -21.87
N ALA A 3 -19.11 2.21 -21.73
CA ALA A 3 -19.75 1.48 -20.82
C ALA A 3 -18.89 1.19 -19.80
N SER A 4 -17.86 1.20 -20.06
CA SER A 4 -16.98 0.85 -19.19
C SER A 4 -16.98 1.61 -17.98
N ARG A 5 -17.69 2.58 -17.87
CA ARG A 5 -17.64 3.31 -16.81
C ARG A 5 -17.99 2.63 -15.64
N SER A 6 -18.93 1.83 -15.66
CA SER A 6 -19.33 1.29 -14.46
C SER A 6 -18.39 0.27 -13.97
N ALA A 7 -17.67 -0.33 -14.77
CA ALA A 7 -16.80 -1.33 -14.27
C ALA A 7 -15.47 -0.74 -14.16
N SER A 8 -15.45 0.51 -14.13
CA SER A 8 -14.26 1.18 -14.27
C SER A 8 -13.21 0.94 -13.29
N THR A 9 -13.51 0.70 -12.10
CA THR A 9 -12.47 0.53 -11.10
C THR A 9 -11.50 -0.56 -11.48
N ALA A 10 -12.02 -1.71 -11.83
CA ALA A 10 -11.15 -2.80 -12.21
C ALA A 10 -10.43 -2.50 -13.49
N GLN A 11 -11.09 -1.87 -14.42
CA GLN A 11 -10.46 -1.58 -15.65
C GLN A 11 -9.42 -0.53 -15.53
N GLU A 12 -9.63 0.43 -14.68
CA GLU A 12 -8.64 1.45 -14.45
C GLU A 12 -7.40 0.86 -13.84
N LYS A 13 -7.57 -0.10 -12.94
CA LYS A 13 -6.44 -0.74 -12.33
C LYS A 13 -5.65 -1.53 -13.36
N PHE A 14 -6.36 -2.22 -14.25
CA PHE A 14 -5.68 -2.93 -15.27
C PHE A 14 -4.96 -2.00 -16.21
N ALA A 15 -5.55 -0.87 -16.51
CA ALA A 15 -4.92 0.12 -17.37
C ALA A 15 -3.61 0.60 -16.77
N VAL A 16 -3.58 0.82 -15.48
CA VAL A 16 -2.36 1.26 -14.82
C VAL A 16 -1.28 0.18 -14.93
N LEU A 17 -1.64 -1.05 -14.68
CA LEU A 17 -0.67 -2.14 -14.72
C LEU A 17 -0.11 -2.37 -16.12
N ASN A 18 -0.92 -2.14 -17.13
CA ASN A 18 -0.49 -2.38 -18.49
C ASN A 18 -0.01 -1.15 -19.23
N CYS A 19 0.05 -0.02 -18.56
CA CYS A 19 0.38 1.20 -19.19
C CYS A 19 1.83 1.27 -19.53
N ARG A 20 2.19 1.67 -20.76
CA ARG A 20 3.55 1.79 -21.10
C ARG A 20 4.13 2.95 -20.42
N ARG A 21 3.34 3.99 -20.16
CA ARG A 21 3.82 5.17 -19.57
C ARG A 21 2.93 5.44 -18.42
N LEU A 22 3.40 5.46 -17.21
CA LEU A 22 2.62 5.75 -16.04
C LEU A 22 2.34 7.23 -15.89
N PRO A 23 1.26 7.60 -15.24
CA PRO A 23 1.06 8.99 -14.87
C PRO A 23 2.23 9.45 -14.01
N ALA A 24 2.53 10.70 -14.02
CA ALA A 24 3.67 11.21 -13.25
C ALA A 24 3.46 11.05 -11.76
N ARG A 25 2.22 11.15 -11.29
CA ARG A 25 1.91 10.96 -9.89
C ARG A 25 0.94 9.84 -9.75
N LEU A 26 1.05 9.10 -8.68
CA LEU A 26 0.16 7.98 -8.40
C LEU A 26 -0.50 8.23 -7.06
N ASN A 27 -1.78 7.92 -6.95
CA ASN A 27 -2.48 8.03 -5.67
C ASN A 27 -2.17 6.77 -4.86
N MET A 28 -2.72 6.64 -3.66
CA MET A 28 -2.42 5.51 -2.79
C MET A 28 -2.86 4.20 -3.40
N SER A 29 -4.01 4.18 -4.02
CA SER A 29 -4.53 2.97 -4.63
C SER A 29 -3.66 2.51 -5.78
N GLU A 30 -3.25 3.43 -6.62
CA GLU A 30 -2.40 3.11 -7.76
C GLU A 30 -1.01 2.66 -7.30
N THR A 31 -0.50 3.31 -6.27
CA THR A 31 0.80 2.96 -5.71
C THR A 31 0.77 1.54 -5.18
N ALA A 32 -0.28 1.21 -4.43
CA ALA A 32 -0.42 -0.11 -3.87
C ALA A 32 -0.48 -1.16 -4.98
N LEU A 33 -1.21 -0.85 -6.03
CA LEU A 33 -1.35 -1.76 -7.13
C LEU A 33 -0.01 -2.05 -7.79
N LEU A 34 0.77 -1.04 -8.03
CA LEU A 34 2.07 -1.23 -8.67
C LEU A 34 3.06 -1.95 -7.77
N LEU A 35 2.97 -1.75 -6.49
CA LEU A 35 3.86 -2.41 -5.56
C LEU A 35 3.36 -3.80 -5.19
N GLY A 36 2.13 -4.13 -5.56
CA GLY A 36 1.60 -5.45 -5.23
C GLY A 36 1.16 -5.59 -3.79
N VAL A 37 0.76 -4.50 -3.16
CA VAL A 37 0.30 -4.54 -1.77
C VAL A 37 -1.11 -3.98 -1.70
N HIS A 38 -1.71 -4.04 -0.54
CA HIS A 38 -3.05 -3.48 -0.38
C HIS A 38 -2.93 -2.00 -0.07
N GLU A 39 -3.96 -1.27 -0.41
CA GLU A 39 -3.95 0.16 -0.16
C GLU A 39 -3.69 0.49 1.30
N HIS A 40 -4.27 -0.28 2.20
CA HIS A 40 -4.09 -0.02 3.63
C HIS A 40 -2.67 -0.37 4.12
N ASP A 41 -1.86 -0.99 3.28
CA ASP A 41 -0.48 -1.27 3.64
C ASP A 41 0.41 -0.06 3.38
N ILE A 42 -0.09 0.93 2.65
CA ILE A 42 0.71 2.10 2.31
C ILE A 42 1.02 2.94 3.54
N ALA A 43 0.06 3.09 4.44
CA ALA A 43 0.28 3.89 5.63
C ALA A 43 1.43 3.36 6.51
N PRO A 44 1.52 2.05 6.77
CA PRO A 44 2.66 1.55 7.51
C PRO A 44 4.00 1.78 6.80
N LEU A 45 3.99 1.74 5.47
CA LEU A 45 5.22 1.98 4.72
C LEU A 45 5.65 3.44 4.80
N ILE A 46 4.69 4.34 4.84
CA ILE A 46 5.02 5.76 5.02
C ILE A 46 5.57 5.95 6.42
N ALA A 47 4.95 5.34 7.42
CA ALA A 47 5.40 5.47 8.79
C ALA A 47 6.83 4.95 8.96
N ALA A 48 7.19 3.90 8.22
CA ALA A 48 8.53 3.35 8.28
C ALA A 48 9.51 4.09 7.39
N LYS A 49 9.04 5.12 6.73
CA LYS A 49 9.86 5.95 5.84
C LYS A 49 10.36 5.20 4.62
N LEU A 50 9.66 4.16 4.27
CA LEU A 50 9.97 3.43 3.04
C LEU A 50 9.27 4.05 1.84
N LEU A 51 8.23 4.84 2.08
CA LEU A 51 7.57 5.60 1.03
C LEU A 51 7.44 7.04 1.48
N LEU A 52 7.72 7.96 0.57
CA LEU A 52 7.65 9.38 0.88
C LEU A 52 6.64 10.05 -0.04
N PRO A 53 5.55 10.53 0.51
CA PRO A 53 4.56 11.22 -0.31
C PRO A 53 5.10 12.54 -0.81
N LEU A 54 4.62 12.95 -1.96
CA LEU A 54 5.04 14.22 -2.53
C LEU A 54 4.43 15.37 -1.75
N GLY A 55 5.19 16.41 -1.57
CA GLY A 55 4.65 17.65 -1.02
C GLY A 55 4.33 17.70 0.45
N LYS A 56 4.77 16.77 1.21
CA LYS A 56 4.54 16.76 2.65
C LYS A 56 3.09 17.03 3.02
N PRO A 57 2.19 16.16 2.63
CA PRO A 57 0.77 16.41 2.89
C PRO A 57 0.42 16.34 4.38
N ALA A 58 -0.61 17.03 4.75
CA ALA A 58 -1.14 16.95 6.10
C ALA A 58 -1.63 15.54 6.36
N PRO A 59 -1.77 15.12 7.60
CA PRO A 59 -2.16 13.75 7.92
C PRO A 59 -3.42 13.25 7.23
N ASN A 60 -4.39 14.08 7.09
CA ASN A 60 -5.63 13.65 6.45
C ASN A 60 -5.75 14.03 5.00
N ALA A 61 -4.72 14.59 4.44
CA ALA A 61 -4.77 15.01 3.05
C ALA A 61 -4.52 13.84 2.13
N PRO A 62 -4.98 13.90 0.91
CA PRO A 62 -4.69 12.85 -0.07
C PRO A 62 -3.18 12.78 -0.31
N LYS A 63 -2.68 11.60 -0.51
CA LYS A 63 -1.26 11.42 -0.70
C LYS A 63 -0.96 10.93 -2.09
N TYR A 64 0.08 11.49 -2.67
CA TYR A 64 0.50 11.11 -4.01
C TYR A 64 1.99 10.76 -3.98
N PHE A 65 2.39 9.94 -4.90
CA PHE A 65 3.78 9.49 -4.98
C PHE A 65 4.29 9.65 -6.40
N ALA A 66 5.54 9.94 -6.55
CA ALA A 66 6.13 10.08 -7.88
C ALA A 66 6.21 8.70 -8.51
N SER A 67 5.67 8.54 -9.70
CA SER A 67 5.66 7.23 -10.34
C SER A 67 7.08 6.71 -10.59
N VAL A 68 8.03 7.58 -10.84
CA VAL A 68 9.41 7.13 -11.04
C VAL A 68 9.97 6.49 -9.78
N ASP A 69 9.60 7.03 -8.60
CA ASP A 69 10.08 6.45 -7.36
C ASP A 69 9.42 5.11 -7.12
N ILE A 70 8.13 5.00 -7.36
CA ILE A 70 7.42 3.77 -7.11
C ILE A 70 7.90 2.69 -8.06
N ARG A 71 8.16 3.05 -9.30
CA ARG A 71 8.65 2.10 -10.25
C ARG A 71 10.01 1.57 -9.84
N ALA A 72 10.87 2.46 -9.36
CA ALA A 72 12.18 2.05 -8.90
C ALA A 72 12.06 1.09 -7.71
N ARG A 73 11.13 1.35 -6.80
CA ARG A 73 10.93 0.48 -5.66
C ARG A 73 10.35 -0.86 -6.08
N ALA A 74 9.46 -0.84 -7.06
CA ALA A 74 8.84 -2.06 -7.51
C ALA A 74 9.84 -2.99 -8.19
N GLU A 75 10.96 -2.46 -8.60
CA GLU A 75 12.00 -3.26 -9.23
C GLU A 75 13.16 -3.56 -8.29
N ASP A 76 13.06 -3.13 -7.05
CA ASP A 76 14.14 -3.30 -6.09
C ASP A 76 13.79 -4.40 -5.10
N ARG A 77 14.36 -5.54 -5.29
CA ARG A 77 14.08 -6.69 -4.44
C ARG A 77 14.36 -6.45 -2.97
N ARG A 78 15.43 -5.75 -2.67
CA ARG A 78 15.79 -5.48 -1.30
C ARG A 78 14.73 -4.59 -0.65
N TRP A 79 14.29 -3.55 -1.35
CA TRP A 79 13.27 -2.67 -0.83
C TRP A 79 11.97 -3.45 -0.62
N LEU A 80 11.61 -4.29 -1.58
CA LEU A 80 10.39 -5.09 -1.47
C LEU A 80 10.43 -6.01 -0.26
N SER A 81 11.59 -6.55 0.04
CA SER A 81 11.75 -7.42 1.19
C SER A 81 11.55 -6.62 2.48
N GLU A 82 12.13 -5.42 2.55
CA GLU A 82 11.97 -4.59 3.73
C GLU A 82 10.52 -4.15 3.89
N ALA A 83 9.89 -3.80 2.80
CA ALA A 83 8.49 -3.40 2.84
C ALA A 83 7.62 -4.55 3.32
N THR A 84 7.89 -5.75 2.86
CA THR A 84 7.13 -6.92 3.26
C THR A 84 7.30 -7.17 4.76
N LYS A 85 8.49 -6.98 5.29
CA LYS A 85 8.72 -7.14 6.71
C LYS A 85 7.92 -6.15 7.52
N VAL A 86 7.89 -4.91 7.06
CA VAL A 86 7.16 -3.86 7.76
C VAL A 86 5.67 -4.17 7.76
N ILE A 87 5.15 -4.59 6.64
CA ILE A 87 3.73 -4.90 6.52
C ILE A 87 3.38 -6.07 7.42
N THR A 88 4.20 -7.10 7.39
CA THR A 88 3.95 -8.28 8.21
C THR A 88 3.98 -7.92 9.70
N LYS A 89 4.97 -7.15 10.08
CA LYS A 89 5.10 -6.76 11.46
C LYS A 89 3.91 -5.93 11.92
N HIS A 90 3.46 -5.05 11.05
CA HIS A 90 2.32 -4.18 11.36
C HIS A 90 1.07 -5.03 11.63
N TRP A 91 0.80 -6.00 10.77
CA TRP A 91 -0.40 -6.83 10.94
C TRP A 91 -0.30 -7.81 12.09
N VAL A 92 0.88 -8.33 12.35
CA VAL A 92 1.11 -9.19 13.50
C VAL A 92 0.83 -8.39 14.77
N SER A 93 1.32 -7.18 14.80
CA SER A 93 1.15 -6.35 15.96
C SER A 93 -0.33 -6.02 16.17
N LYS A 94 -1.05 -5.73 15.11
CA LYS A 94 -2.47 -5.46 15.22
C LYS A 94 -3.24 -6.68 15.65
N ASN A 95 -2.91 -7.83 15.12
CA ASN A 95 -3.57 -9.04 15.50
C ASN A 95 -3.30 -9.39 16.94
N LYS A 96 -2.11 -9.11 17.41
CA LYS A 96 -1.77 -9.38 18.76
C LYS A 96 -2.56 -8.50 19.69
N GLN A 97 -2.74 -7.26 19.37
CA GLN A 97 -3.53 -6.38 20.17
C GLN A 97 -4.97 -6.83 20.21
N LYS A 98 -5.49 -7.32 19.11
CA LYS A 98 -6.80 -7.77 19.05
C LYS A 98 -6.94 -8.99 19.89
N ASN A 99 -6.01 -9.89 19.84
CA ASN A 99 -6.04 -11.09 20.62
C ASN A 99 -5.92 -10.78 22.09
N SER A 100 -5.17 -9.84 22.44
CA SER A 100 -5.00 -9.48 23.79
C SER A 100 -6.28 -9.03 24.36
N ARG A 101 -7.12 -8.38 23.63
CA ARG A 101 -8.30 -7.90 24.07
C ARG A 101 -9.22 -8.97 24.31
N PHE A 102 -9.25 -9.97 23.53
CA PHE A 102 -10.12 -11.00 23.73
C PHE A 102 -9.62 -11.87 24.71
N SER A 103 -8.48 -11.79 25.01
CA SER A 103 -7.95 -12.83 25.65
C SER A 103 -7.79 -12.77 26.96
N ASP A 104 -8.41 -12.26 27.54
CA ASP A 104 -8.32 -12.36 28.80
C ASP A 104 -8.42 -13.73 29.06
N ASP A 105 -8.66 -14.47 28.27
CA ASP A 105 -8.81 -15.65 28.15
C ASP A 105 -7.58 -16.29 27.99
N PRO A 106 -7.14 -16.66 28.92
CA PRO A 106 -5.90 -17.13 28.93
C PRO A 106 -5.68 -18.35 28.40
N VAL A 107 -6.39 -18.91 28.37
CA VAL A 107 -6.23 -20.07 27.98
C VAL A 107 -5.62 -20.29 26.95
N ILE A 108 -5.71 -19.86 26.42
CA ILE A 108 -5.28 -20.09 25.41
C ILE A 108 -4.22 -20.41 25.21
N ASP A 109 -3.98 -20.60 25.09
CA ASP A 109 -3.03 -20.87 24.75
C ASP A 109 -2.39 -21.15 24.91
N GLY A 110 -2.50 -21.38 24.94
CA GLY A 110 -1.81 -21.70 25.16
C GLY A 110 -1.48 -21.63 24.94
#